data_fb87f594f93f13713ecbeef1445e6075
#
_entry.id   fb87f594f93f13713ecbeef1445e6075
#
_cell.length_a   1.000
_cell.length_b   1.000
_cell.length_c   1.000
_cell.angle_alpha   90.00
_cell.angle_beta   90.00
_cell.angle_gamma   90.00
#
_symmetry.space_group_name_H-M   'P 1'
#
loop_
_entity.id
_entity.type
_entity.pdbx_description
1 polymer ?
#
loop_
_entity_poly.entity_id
_entity_poly.type
_entity_poly.pdbx_seq_one_letter_code
_entity_poly.pdbx_strand_id
1 'polypeptide(L)'
;MKRLVKCLCMILALSFCLAIPVAAEETTPYGSSYFGSRDAYLWRTSSTSCEAWFEITAVRGMAELGAQFIEIEESADGVNWSVVATYNRANYSNLIKTNTSDHTSYVTYSKMKPNYQYRMYVRLYAKDSSGNIATSSMYGYFAN
;
A
#
# COMPACT_ATOMS: atom_id res chain seq x y z
N MET A 1 12.84 56.08 -8.19
CA MET A 1 13.73 54.91 -8.34
C MET A 1 13.86 54.05 -7.08
N LYS A 2 14.08 54.58 -5.87
CA LYS A 2 14.26 53.77 -4.63
C LYS A 2 13.02 52.94 -4.21
N ARG A 3 11.79 53.32 -4.56
CA ARG A 3 10.56 52.56 -4.23
C ARG A 3 10.31 51.37 -5.19
N LEU A 4 10.69 51.52 -6.46
CA LEU A 4 10.52 50.44 -7.46
C LEU A 4 11.47 49.24 -7.17
N VAL A 5 12.70 49.54 -6.72
CA VAL A 5 13.68 48.49 -6.38
C VAL A 5 13.23 47.68 -5.18
N LYS A 6 12.59 48.32 -4.17
CA LYS A 6 12.05 47.61 -3.00
C LYS A 6 10.90 46.66 -3.33
N CYS A 7 10.00 47.03 -4.25
CA CYS A 7 8.93 46.18 -4.72
C CYS A 7 9.45 44.98 -5.55
N LEU A 8 10.48 45.21 -6.38
CA LEU A 8 11.07 44.13 -7.19
C LEU A 8 11.76 43.10 -6.33
N CYS A 9 12.47 43.51 -5.27
CA CYS A 9 13.10 42.58 -4.31
C CYS A 9 12.08 41.77 -3.50
N MET A 10 10.91 42.33 -3.17
CA MET A 10 9.86 41.60 -2.47
C MET A 10 9.18 40.54 -3.34
N ILE A 11 8.99 40.80 -4.62
CA ILE A 11 8.43 39.85 -5.57
C ILE A 11 9.41 38.69 -5.82
N LEU A 12 10.72 38.95 -5.92
CA LEU A 12 11.72 37.90 -6.05
C LEU A 12 11.83 37.00 -4.82
N ALA A 13 11.67 37.58 -3.62
CA ALA A 13 11.72 36.80 -2.37
C ALA A 13 10.52 35.89 -2.18
N LEU A 14 9.32 36.27 -2.68
CA LEU A 14 8.12 35.41 -2.63
C LEU A 14 8.15 34.24 -3.60
N SER A 15 8.90 34.37 -4.70
CA SER A 15 9.00 33.30 -5.71
C SER A 15 9.88 32.11 -5.27
N PHE A 16 10.72 32.29 -4.23
CA PHE A 16 11.61 31.22 -3.74
C PHE A 16 11.00 30.31 -2.68
N CYS A 17 9.81 30.64 -2.15
CA CYS A 17 9.20 29.87 -1.06
C CYS A 17 8.25 28.75 -1.52
N LEU A 18 8.09 28.49 -2.82
CA LEU A 18 7.17 27.46 -3.33
C LEU A 18 7.84 26.24 -3.98
N ALA A 19 9.16 26.11 -3.87
CA ALA A 19 9.83 24.86 -4.20
C ALA A 19 9.75 23.93 -2.98
N ILE A 20 8.57 23.37 -2.71
CA ILE A 20 8.46 22.16 -1.89
C ILE A 20 9.13 21.08 -2.75
N PRO A 21 10.26 20.46 -2.32
CA PRO A 21 10.73 19.29 -2.98
C PRO A 21 9.65 18.22 -2.81
N VAL A 22 8.88 17.96 -3.85
CA VAL A 22 8.18 16.70 -3.98
C VAL A 22 9.29 15.67 -3.98
N ALA A 23 9.49 15.00 -2.85
CA ALA A 23 10.30 13.81 -2.80
C ALA A 23 9.65 12.86 -3.82
N ALA A 24 10.26 12.76 -5.01
CA ALA A 24 9.94 11.71 -5.93
C ALA A 24 10.17 10.42 -5.14
N GLU A 25 9.12 9.63 -4.88
CA GLU A 25 9.29 8.26 -4.43
C GLU A 25 10.17 7.61 -5.50
N GLU A 26 11.42 7.36 -5.14
CA GLU A 26 12.31 6.54 -5.96
C GLU A 26 11.64 5.19 -6.10
N THR A 27 10.99 4.97 -7.24
CA THR A 27 10.58 3.65 -7.68
C THR A 27 11.85 2.88 -8.02
N THR A 28 12.49 2.35 -6.98
CA THR A 28 13.64 1.48 -7.18
C THR A 28 13.21 0.25 -7.97
N PRO A 29 13.88 -0.08 -9.11
CA PRO A 29 13.50 -1.21 -9.97
C PRO A 29 13.72 -2.60 -9.33
N TYR A 30 14.03 -2.68 -8.06
CA TYR A 30 14.33 -3.92 -7.32
C TYR A 30 13.12 -4.71 -6.85
N GLY A 31 11.89 -4.26 -7.13
CA GLY A 31 10.67 -4.87 -6.58
C GLY A 31 10.43 -6.34 -6.92
N SER A 32 10.95 -6.84 -8.04
CA SER A 32 10.72 -8.22 -8.45
C SER A 32 11.75 -9.23 -7.92
N SER A 33 12.94 -8.79 -7.51
CA SER A 33 14.04 -9.70 -7.14
C SER A 33 13.94 -10.30 -5.73
N TYR A 34 13.10 -9.72 -4.85
CA TYR A 34 12.91 -10.23 -3.49
C TYR A 34 11.72 -11.18 -3.37
N PHE A 35 10.74 -11.07 -4.27
CA PHE A 35 9.50 -11.83 -4.20
C PHE A 35 9.58 -13.09 -5.07
N GLY A 36 9.36 -14.27 -4.49
CA GLY A 36 9.23 -15.54 -5.18
C GLY A 36 7.83 -15.73 -5.72
N SER A 37 6.84 -15.92 -4.84
CA SER A 37 5.41 -15.98 -5.19
C SER A 37 4.62 -14.94 -4.40
N ARG A 38 3.48 -14.56 -4.94
CA ARG A 38 2.56 -13.59 -4.33
C ARG A 38 1.15 -13.94 -4.73
N ASP A 39 0.25 -13.92 -3.75
CA ASP A 39 -1.18 -14.08 -3.98
C ASP A 39 -1.97 -13.16 -3.06
N ALA A 40 -3.16 -12.74 -3.48
CA ALA A 40 -4.08 -11.93 -2.71
C ALA A 40 -5.51 -12.25 -3.12
N TYR A 41 -6.37 -12.50 -2.13
CA TYR A 41 -7.77 -12.83 -2.37
C TYR A 41 -8.66 -12.41 -1.21
N LEU A 42 -9.95 -12.29 -1.51
CA LEU A 42 -11.00 -12.13 -0.51
C LEU A 42 -11.66 -13.48 -0.25
N TRP A 43 -11.88 -13.80 1.02
CA TRP A 43 -12.65 -14.96 1.44
C TRP A 43 -13.92 -14.51 2.16
N ARG A 44 -15.11 -14.88 1.63
CA ARG A 44 -16.37 -14.50 2.23
C ARG A 44 -16.66 -15.34 3.48
N THR A 45 -16.80 -14.68 4.62
CA THR A 45 -17.11 -15.35 5.91
C THR A 45 -18.60 -15.22 6.27
N SER A 46 -19.31 -14.20 5.75
CA SER A 46 -20.76 -14.02 5.90
C SER A 46 -21.32 -13.12 4.80
N SER A 47 -22.62 -12.82 4.86
CA SER A 47 -23.26 -11.85 3.94
C SER A 47 -22.70 -10.42 4.07
N THR A 48 -22.14 -10.08 5.22
CA THR A 48 -21.65 -8.73 5.54
C THR A 48 -20.17 -8.67 5.86
N SER A 49 -19.44 -9.83 5.81
CA SER A 49 -18.04 -9.92 6.22
C SER A 49 -17.20 -10.71 5.25
N CYS A 50 -15.95 -10.28 5.10
CA CYS A 50 -14.91 -11.03 4.41
C CYS A 50 -13.57 -10.89 5.12
N GLU A 51 -12.68 -11.81 4.82
CA GLU A 51 -11.25 -11.75 5.14
C GLU A 51 -10.47 -11.42 3.88
N ALA A 52 -9.56 -10.47 3.98
CA ALA A 52 -8.63 -10.10 2.92
C ALA A 52 -7.28 -10.75 3.20
N TRP A 53 -6.97 -11.81 2.48
CA TRP A 53 -5.79 -12.63 2.62
C TRP A 53 -4.69 -12.20 1.67
N PHE A 54 -3.44 -12.29 2.12
CA PHE A 54 -2.28 -12.30 1.24
C PHE A 54 -1.34 -13.44 1.61
N GLU A 55 -0.68 -13.97 0.59
CA GLU A 55 0.37 -14.98 0.71
C GLU A 55 1.59 -14.49 -0.08
N ILE A 56 2.76 -14.59 0.54
CA ILE A 56 3.99 -14.09 -0.04
C ILE A 56 5.14 -15.03 0.33
N THR A 57 5.94 -15.38 -0.66
CA THR A 57 7.25 -15.99 -0.44
C THR A 57 8.34 -15.07 -0.97
N ALA A 58 9.46 -15.05 -0.29
CA ALA A 58 10.65 -14.37 -0.74
C ALA A 58 11.68 -15.38 -1.28
N VAL A 59 12.54 -14.95 -2.20
CA VAL A 59 13.62 -15.78 -2.78
C VAL A 59 14.69 -16.16 -1.77
N ARG A 60 14.71 -15.50 -0.60
CA ARG A 60 15.60 -15.74 0.53
C ARG A 60 14.99 -15.24 1.83
N GLY A 61 15.62 -15.54 2.97
CA GLY A 61 15.20 -14.99 4.26
C GLY A 61 15.26 -13.46 4.29
N MET A 62 14.21 -12.83 4.77
CA MET A 62 14.06 -11.38 4.92
C MET A 62 14.05 -11.00 6.40
N ALA A 63 14.60 -9.82 6.72
CA ALA A 63 14.47 -9.24 8.06
C ALA A 63 13.01 -8.89 8.38
N GLU A 64 12.27 -8.38 7.37
CA GLU A 64 10.83 -8.13 7.44
C GLU A 64 10.18 -8.56 6.12
N LEU A 65 9.02 -9.23 6.17
CA LEU A 65 8.24 -9.67 5.02
C LEU A 65 6.75 -9.57 5.32
N GLY A 66 5.95 -9.05 4.38
CA GLY A 66 4.51 -9.00 4.54
C GLY A 66 3.82 -7.92 3.71
N ALA A 67 2.81 -7.26 4.29
CA ALA A 67 2.08 -6.16 3.65
C ALA A 67 2.34 -4.83 4.38
N GLN A 68 2.63 -3.78 3.62
CA GLN A 68 2.72 -2.42 4.15
C GLN A 68 1.34 -1.92 4.53
N PHE A 69 0.35 -2.19 3.68
CA PHE A 69 -1.07 -1.95 3.93
C PHE A 69 -1.96 -2.82 3.03
N ILE A 70 -3.21 -2.96 3.46
CA ILE A 70 -4.30 -3.55 2.70
C ILE A 70 -5.44 -2.53 2.67
N GLU A 71 -6.01 -2.29 1.49
CA GLU A 71 -7.23 -1.49 1.32
C GLU A 71 -8.35 -2.40 0.83
N ILE A 72 -9.56 -2.18 1.36
CA ILE A 72 -10.78 -2.78 0.84
C ILE A 72 -11.48 -1.70 0.04
N GLU A 73 -11.81 -2.04 -1.19
CA GLU A 73 -12.54 -1.16 -2.10
C GLU A 73 -13.92 -1.76 -2.40
N GLU A 74 -14.93 -0.91 -2.51
CA GLU A 74 -16.28 -1.30 -2.91
C GLU A 74 -16.72 -0.57 -4.19
N SER A 75 -17.61 -1.20 -4.94
CA SER A 75 -18.23 -0.64 -6.12
C SER A 75 -19.67 -1.12 -6.26
N ALA A 76 -20.59 -0.21 -6.62
CA ALA A 76 -21.97 -0.54 -6.94
C ALA A 76 -22.15 -1.00 -8.41
N ASP A 77 -21.25 -0.59 -9.29
CA ASP A 77 -21.34 -0.78 -10.75
C ASP A 77 -20.20 -1.64 -11.33
N GLY A 78 -19.21 -2.00 -10.51
CA GLY A 78 -18.01 -2.73 -10.92
C GLY A 78 -16.99 -1.89 -11.71
N VAL A 79 -17.23 -0.59 -11.87
CA VAL A 79 -16.38 0.35 -12.63
C VAL A 79 -15.79 1.41 -11.71
N ASN A 80 -16.62 2.05 -10.91
CA ASN A 80 -16.22 3.10 -9.98
C ASN A 80 -15.95 2.50 -8.60
N TRP A 81 -14.68 2.50 -8.18
CA TRP A 81 -14.23 1.89 -6.93
C TRP A 81 -13.89 2.95 -5.90
N SER A 82 -14.28 2.72 -4.66
CA SER A 82 -14.00 3.59 -3.51
C SER A 82 -13.39 2.80 -2.37
N VAL A 83 -12.33 3.33 -1.76
CA VAL A 83 -11.71 2.74 -0.56
C VAL A 83 -12.66 2.92 0.62
N VAL A 84 -13.00 1.81 1.29
CA VAL A 84 -13.91 1.77 2.45
C VAL A 84 -13.22 1.33 3.74
N ALA A 85 -12.04 0.75 3.66
CA ALA A 85 -11.20 0.44 4.81
C ALA A 85 -9.72 0.39 4.41
N THR A 86 -8.85 0.81 5.31
CA THR A 86 -7.39 0.71 5.17
C THR A 86 -6.80 0.10 6.44
N TYR A 87 -6.01 -0.94 6.27
CA TYR A 87 -5.29 -1.65 7.32
C TYR A 87 -3.80 -1.50 7.06
N ASN A 88 -3.07 -0.84 7.94
CA ASN A 88 -1.64 -0.61 7.77
C ASN A 88 -0.82 -1.32 8.87
N ARG A 89 0.44 -1.65 8.56
CA ARG A 89 1.33 -2.41 9.46
C ARG A 89 1.60 -1.70 10.78
N ALA A 90 1.42 -0.38 10.88
CA ALA A 90 1.61 0.35 12.12
C ALA A 90 0.56 -0.01 13.18
N ASN A 91 -0.66 -0.35 12.74
CA ASN A 91 -1.78 -0.69 13.61
C ASN A 91 -2.11 -2.21 13.62
N TYR A 92 -1.62 -2.95 12.61
CA TYR A 92 -1.88 -4.38 12.41
C TYR A 92 -0.56 -5.13 12.31
N SER A 93 -0.03 -5.54 13.46
CA SER A 93 1.29 -6.19 13.56
C SER A 93 1.36 -7.54 12.84
N ASN A 94 0.22 -8.21 12.61
CA ASN A 94 0.14 -9.44 11.85
C ASN A 94 0.42 -9.26 10.34
N LEU A 95 0.45 -8.04 9.83
CA LEU A 95 0.76 -7.77 8.43
C LEU A 95 2.25 -7.93 8.10
N ILE A 96 3.13 -7.95 9.10
CA ILE A 96 4.58 -8.13 8.93
C ILE A 96 5.06 -9.28 9.81
N LYS A 97 5.90 -10.14 9.24
CA LYS A 97 6.64 -11.19 9.95
C LYS A 97 8.14 -10.92 9.80
N THR A 98 8.90 -11.15 10.86
CA THR A 98 10.35 -10.92 10.89
C THR A 98 11.11 -12.22 10.71
N ASN A 99 12.34 -12.12 10.16
CA ASN A 99 13.28 -13.25 10.00
C ASN A 99 12.63 -14.47 9.30
N THR A 100 12.02 -14.24 8.14
CA THR A 100 11.26 -15.26 7.42
C THR A 100 11.45 -15.17 5.91
N SER A 101 11.17 -16.26 5.20
CA SER A 101 11.07 -16.31 3.75
C SER A 101 9.63 -16.48 3.25
N ASP A 102 8.66 -16.62 4.17
CA ASP A 102 7.24 -16.78 3.85
C ASP A 102 6.37 -16.05 4.86
N HIS A 103 5.24 -15.53 4.40
CA HIS A 103 4.23 -14.96 5.27
C HIS A 103 2.85 -15.04 4.64
N THR A 104 1.91 -15.55 5.41
CA THR A 104 0.48 -15.57 5.10
C THR A 104 -0.26 -14.90 6.23
N SER A 105 -1.13 -13.95 5.92
CA SER A 105 -1.93 -13.25 6.91
C SER A 105 -3.19 -12.65 6.29
N TYR A 106 -4.06 -12.16 7.14
CA TYR A 106 -5.32 -11.53 6.71
C TYR A 106 -5.77 -10.42 7.66
N VAL A 107 -6.74 -9.65 7.18
CA VAL A 107 -7.55 -8.70 7.95
C VAL A 107 -9.02 -8.96 7.69
N THR A 108 -9.88 -8.66 8.67
CA THR A 108 -11.32 -8.86 8.56
C THR A 108 -12.03 -7.53 8.29
N TYR A 109 -12.91 -7.51 7.29
CA TYR A 109 -13.81 -6.41 7.00
C TYR A 109 -15.26 -6.87 7.20
N SER A 110 -16.04 -6.17 8.05
CA SER A 110 -17.36 -6.60 8.52
C SER A 110 -18.50 -5.62 8.19
N LYS A 111 -18.31 -4.79 7.15
CA LYS A 111 -19.31 -3.77 6.75
C LYS A 111 -19.70 -3.89 5.28
N MET A 112 -19.68 -5.11 4.72
CA MET A 112 -20.10 -5.34 3.33
C MET A 112 -21.59 -5.05 3.17
N LYS A 113 -21.93 -4.36 2.09
CA LYS A 113 -23.30 -4.02 1.69
C LYS A 113 -23.84 -5.05 0.68
N PRO A 114 -25.14 -5.35 0.67
CA PRO A 114 -25.75 -6.17 -0.38
C PRO A 114 -25.64 -5.45 -1.73
N ASN A 115 -25.50 -6.24 -2.80
CA ASN A 115 -25.41 -5.75 -4.19
C ASN A 115 -24.19 -4.87 -4.52
N TYR A 116 -23.17 -4.84 -3.67
CA TYR A 116 -21.89 -4.22 -3.94
C TYR A 116 -20.85 -5.29 -4.27
N GLN A 117 -19.94 -4.93 -5.16
CA GLN A 117 -18.73 -5.70 -5.46
C GLN A 117 -17.59 -5.20 -4.55
N TYR A 118 -16.69 -6.10 -4.20
CA TYR A 118 -15.54 -5.80 -3.35
C TYR A 118 -14.29 -6.37 -3.98
N ARG A 119 -13.18 -5.65 -3.81
CA ARG A 119 -11.82 -6.12 -4.08
C ARG A 119 -10.89 -5.60 -2.99
N MET A 120 -9.74 -6.23 -2.87
CA MET A 120 -8.67 -5.71 -2.05
C MET A 120 -7.55 -5.17 -2.94
N TYR A 121 -6.87 -4.14 -2.46
CA TYR A 121 -5.57 -3.72 -2.95
C TYR A 121 -4.55 -3.94 -1.84
N VAL A 122 -3.46 -4.63 -2.12
CA VAL A 122 -2.39 -4.88 -1.15
C VAL A 122 -1.07 -4.34 -1.68
N ARG A 123 -0.34 -3.62 -0.83
CA ARG A 123 1.05 -3.24 -1.06
C ARG A 123 1.95 -4.13 -0.23
N LEU A 124 2.59 -5.08 -0.89
CA LEU A 124 3.54 -6.02 -0.30
C LEU A 124 4.87 -5.33 -0.02
N TYR A 125 5.59 -5.83 0.97
CA TYR A 125 6.80 -5.25 1.50
C TYR A 125 7.80 -6.34 1.88
N ALA A 126 9.06 -6.14 1.51
CA ALA A 126 10.17 -6.98 1.93
C ALA A 126 11.37 -6.08 2.27
N LYS A 127 12.06 -6.41 3.37
CA LYS A 127 13.28 -5.73 3.80
C LYS A 127 14.34 -6.80 4.12
N ASP A 128 15.51 -6.68 3.51
CA ASP A 128 16.61 -7.59 3.78
C ASP A 128 17.39 -7.19 5.06
N SER A 129 18.36 -8.02 5.45
CA SER A 129 19.20 -7.77 6.62
C SER A 129 20.13 -6.57 6.48
N SER A 130 20.36 -6.09 5.26
CA SER A 130 21.16 -4.88 4.97
C SER A 130 20.30 -3.61 5.00
N GLY A 131 18.97 -3.74 5.18
CA GLY A 131 18.03 -2.62 5.22
C GLY A 131 17.47 -2.21 3.86
N ASN A 132 17.82 -2.91 2.77
CA ASN A 132 17.23 -2.64 1.46
C ASN A 132 15.76 -3.08 1.43
N ILE A 133 14.92 -2.25 0.80
CA ILE A 133 13.47 -2.43 0.76
C ILE A 133 13.01 -2.68 -0.68
N ALA A 134 12.10 -3.62 -0.84
CA ALA A 134 11.33 -3.82 -2.05
C ALA A 134 9.83 -3.79 -1.74
N THR A 135 9.05 -3.27 -2.68
CA THR A 135 7.59 -3.26 -2.61
C THR A 135 7.00 -3.79 -3.91
N SER A 136 5.81 -4.36 -3.82
CA SER A 136 5.01 -4.79 -4.96
C SER A 136 3.54 -4.61 -4.63
N SER A 137 2.71 -4.34 -5.61
CA SER A 137 1.28 -4.14 -5.40
C SER A 137 0.47 -5.06 -6.28
N MET A 138 -0.69 -5.49 -5.78
CA MET A 138 -1.64 -6.31 -6.53
C MET A 138 -3.07 -6.13 -6.02
N TYR A 139 -4.02 -6.47 -6.87
CA TYR A 139 -5.43 -6.61 -6.50
C TYR A 139 -5.76 -8.07 -6.20
N GLY A 140 -6.63 -8.28 -5.21
CA GLY A 140 -7.24 -9.57 -4.90
C GLY A 140 -8.76 -9.47 -5.00
N TYR A 141 -9.38 -10.56 -5.47
CA TYR A 141 -10.82 -10.69 -5.66
C TYR A 141 -11.35 -11.86 -4.85
N PHE A 142 -12.67 -12.04 -4.78
CA PHE A 142 -13.23 -13.20 -4.11
C PHE A 142 -12.73 -14.51 -4.77
N ALA A 143 -12.17 -15.36 -3.93
CA ALA A 143 -11.88 -16.74 -4.31
C ALA A 143 -13.20 -17.49 -4.62
N ASN A 144 -13.22 -18.24 -5.71
CA ASN A 144 -14.35 -19.05 -6.14
C ASN A 144 -14.44 -20.34 -5.31
#